data_11c6a5dcb75029467a3363b154170fb6
#
_entry.id   11c6a5dcb75029467a3363b154170fb6
#
_cell.length_a   1.000
_cell.length_b   1.000
_cell.length_c   1.000
_cell.angle_alpha   90.00
_cell.angle_beta   90.00
_cell.angle_gamma   90.00
#
_symmetry.space_group_name_H-M   'P 1'
#
loop_
_entity.id
_entity.type
_entity.pdbx_description
1 polymer ?
#
loop_
_entity_poly.entity_id
_entity_poly.type
_entity_poly.pdbx_seq_one_letter_code
_entity_poly.pdbx_strand_id
1 'polypeptide(L)'
;MRTIVSRLINSRSSVSRLSAITASGNGRYLSTDSNKVDEPLKVEEAETVNVPPPPSEKLLVLGGNGFVGSHICREALDRGLTVASLSRSGRSSLRDSWANNVIWHQGNLLSSDSWKEALDGVTAVISCVGGFGSNSYMYKINGTANINAIRAASEKGVKRFVYISAADFGVANYLLQGYYEGKRAAETELLTRYPYGG
;
A
#
# COMPACT_ATOMS: atom_id res chain seq x y z
N MET A 1 27.50 -8.27 2.23
CA MET A 1 26.35 -7.45 1.79
C MET A 1 25.15 -8.36 1.52
N ARG A 2 24.19 -8.38 2.43
CA ARG A 2 23.00 -9.26 2.30
C ARG A 2 21.90 -8.48 1.61
N THR A 3 21.46 -8.98 0.50
CA THR A 3 20.41 -8.46 -0.37
C THR A 3 19.06 -8.53 0.37
N ILE A 4 18.50 -7.36 0.75
CA ILE A 4 17.16 -7.26 1.36
C ILE A 4 16.14 -7.04 0.22
N VAL A 5 15.98 -8.00 -0.67
CA VAL A 5 15.00 -7.92 -1.76
C VAL A 5 14.01 -9.09 -1.78
N SER A 6 14.11 -10.07 -0.88
CA SER A 6 13.38 -11.34 -1.07
C SER A 6 12.32 -11.69 -0.01
N ARG A 7 11.58 -10.74 0.58
CA ARG A 7 10.52 -11.07 1.55
C ARG A 7 9.15 -10.42 1.35
N LEU A 8 8.85 -9.90 0.18
CA LEU A 8 7.53 -9.29 -0.07
C LEU A 8 6.59 -10.10 -0.99
N ILE A 9 6.93 -11.34 -1.31
CA ILE A 9 6.03 -12.19 -2.10
C ILE A 9 5.85 -13.52 -1.40
N ASN A 10 5.09 -13.57 -0.31
CA ASN A 10 4.40 -14.76 0.16
C ASN A 10 3.47 -14.47 1.34
N SER A 11 2.44 -13.67 1.13
CA SER A 11 1.19 -13.82 1.87
C SER A 11 0.11 -14.23 0.88
N ARG A 12 0.07 -15.52 0.57
CA ARG A 12 -1.10 -16.12 -0.05
C ARG A 12 -2.25 -16.00 0.95
N SER A 13 -3.20 -15.13 0.66
CA SER A 13 -4.52 -15.20 1.25
C SER A 13 -5.11 -16.57 0.90
N SER A 14 -5.21 -17.44 1.89
CA SER A 14 -5.96 -18.68 1.78
C SER A 14 -7.45 -18.33 1.65
N VAL A 15 -7.95 -18.36 0.44
CA VAL A 15 -9.39 -18.39 0.19
C VAL A 15 -9.86 -19.77 0.65
N SER A 16 -10.49 -19.84 1.81
CA SER A 16 -11.18 -21.03 2.29
C SER A 16 -12.36 -21.32 1.36
N ARG A 17 -12.21 -22.34 0.53
CA ARG A 17 -13.32 -22.95 -0.20
C ARG A 17 -14.23 -23.64 0.82
N LEU A 18 -15.44 -23.13 1.01
CA LEU A 18 -16.51 -23.84 1.65
C LEU A 18 -16.91 -25.02 0.77
N SER A 19 -16.51 -26.21 1.16
CA SER A 19 -16.99 -27.46 0.58
C SER A 19 -18.40 -27.71 1.05
N ALA A 20 -19.36 -27.76 0.13
CA ALA A 20 -20.70 -28.24 0.41
C ALA A 20 -20.63 -29.73 0.74
N ILE A 21 -21.02 -30.08 1.96
CA ILE A 21 -21.20 -31.47 2.37
C ILE A 21 -22.60 -31.87 1.97
N THR A 22 -22.72 -32.65 0.92
CA THR A 22 -23.93 -33.40 0.62
C THR A 22 -23.98 -34.65 1.49
N ALA A 23 -24.81 -34.65 2.49
CA ALA A 23 -25.11 -35.83 3.27
C ALA A 23 -26.16 -36.66 2.56
N SER A 24 -25.76 -37.79 2.00
CA SER A 24 -26.63 -38.89 1.63
C SER A 24 -26.81 -39.77 2.87
N GLY A 25 -28.00 -39.79 3.42
CA GLY A 25 -28.36 -40.63 4.57
C GLY A 25 -29.55 -41.53 4.21
N ASN A 26 -29.26 -42.78 4.09
CA ASN A 26 -30.27 -43.84 3.93
C ASN A 26 -31.10 -44.01 5.18
N GLY A 27 -32.44 -44.16 4.93
CA GLY A 27 -33.42 -44.27 5.95
C GLY A 27 -33.47 -45.55 6.75
N ARG A 28 -34.14 -45.51 7.87
CA ARG A 28 -34.94 -46.57 8.44
C ARG A 28 -36.16 -45.96 9.07
N TYR A 29 -37.32 -46.39 8.56
CA TYR A 29 -38.64 -46.16 9.14
C TYR A 29 -38.76 -46.91 10.45
N LEU A 30 -39.28 -46.28 11.49
CA LEU A 30 -40.05 -46.89 12.55
C LEU A 30 -41.22 -45.97 12.87
N SER A 31 -42.40 -46.49 12.61
CA SER A 31 -43.74 -45.99 12.93
C SER A 31 -43.97 -46.01 14.43
N THR A 32 -44.54 -44.96 15.00
CA THR A 32 -45.77 -45.04 15.80
C THR A 32 -46.05 -43.72 16.53
N ASP A 33 -47.31 -43.32 16.32
CA ASP A 33 -48.25 -42.67 17.24
C ASP A 33 -48.24 -41.16 17.47
N SER A 34 -49.24 -40.60 16.84
CA SER A 34 -50.35 -39.76 17.32
C SER A 34 -50.07 -38.48 18.12
N ASN A 35 -50.58 -37.39 17.50
CA ASN A 35 -51.14 -36.18 18.12
C ASN A 35 -50.20 -35.29 18.95
N LYS A 36 -49.53 -34.38 18.25
CA LYS A 36 -49.27 -33.05 18.78
C LYS A 36 -49.45 -32.01 17.67
N VAL A 37 -50.29 -31.04 18.00
CA VAL A 37 -50.63 -29.87 17.20
C VAL A 37 -49.32 -29.14 16.84
N ASP A 38 -49.07 -28.95 15.53
CA ASP A 38 -47.97 -28.17 15.00
C ASP A 38 -48.18 -26.68 15.32
N GLU A 39 -47.49 -26.18 16.32
CA GLU A 39 -47.21 -24.75 16.38
C GLU A 39 -46.16 -24.42 15.32
N PRO A 40 -46.40 -23.39 14.47
CA PRO A 40 -45.39 -22.98 13.51
C PRO A 40 -44.16 -22.43 14.26
N LEU A 41 -43.01 -23.08 14.05
CA LEU A 41 -41.72 -22.59 14.49
C LEU A 41 -41.55 -21.15 13.97
N LYS A 42 -41.57 -20.18 14.89
CA LYS A 42 -41.11 -18.81 14.58
C LYS A 42 -39.66 -18.92 14.14
N VAL A 43 -39.44 -18.76 12.84
CA VAL A 43 -38.13 -18.49 12.31
C VAL A 43 -37.77 -17.09 12.82
N GLU A 44 -36.92 -17.02 13.86
CA GLU A 44 -36.25 -15.76 14.21
C GLU A 44 -35.41 -15.39 13.00
N GLU A 45 -35.82 -14.32 12.31
CA GLU A 45 -34.97 -13.70 11.28
C GLU A 45 -33.67 -13.35 11.96
N ALA A 46 -32.57 -14.05 11.53
CA ALA A 46 -31.25 -13.75 11.97
C ALA A 46 -30.95 -12.28 11.61
N GLU A 47 -30.84 -11.43 12.65
CA GLU A 47 -30.42 -10.05 12.46
C GLU A 47 -29.11 -10.08 11.65
N THR A 48 -29.18 -9.58 10.44
CA THR A 48 -27.97 -9.36 9.62
C THR A 48 -27.13 -8.32 10.34
N VAL A 49 -26.14 -8.80 11.08
CA VAL A 49 -25.14 -7.94 11.70
C VAL A 49 -24.45 -7.20 10.56
N ASN A 50 -24.75 -5.91 10.46
CA ASN A 50 -24.17 -5.04 9.44
C ASN A 50 -22.71 -4.78 9.84
N VAL A 51 -21.82 -5.76 9.53
CA VAL A 51 -20.38 -5.63 9.76
C VAL A 51 -19.91 -4.59 8.74
N PRO A 52 -19.41 -3.43 9.19
CA PRO A 52 -18.87 -2.45 8.26
C PRO A 52 -17.77 -3.11 7.43
N PRO A 53 -17.71 -2.83 6.12
CA PRO A 53 -16.67 -3.38 5.27
C PRO A 53 -15.31 -3.03 5.88
N PRO A 54 -14.31 -3.94 5.81
CA PRO A 54 -12.98 -3.65 6.31
C PRO A 54 -12.47 -2.34 5.70
N PRO A 55 -11.80 -1.48 6.48
CA PRO A 55 -11.31 -0.21 5.99
C PRO A 55 -10.46 -0.46 4.73
N SER A 56 -10.83 0.18 3.63
CA SER A 56 -10.11 0.05 2.36
C SER A 56 -8.65 0.50 2.58
N GLU A 57 -7.70 -0.37 2.29
CA GLU A 57 -6.29 0.01 2.37
C GLU A 57 -6.00 1.14 1.38
N LYS A 58 -5.50 2.27 1.89
CA LYS A 58 -5.14 3.44 1.09
C LYS A 58 -3.62 3.50 0.92
N LEU A 59 -3.18 3.37 -0.33
CA LEU A 59 -1.77 3.48 -0.71
C LEU A 59 -1.46 4.89 -1.20
N LEU A 60 -0.43 5.52 -0.66
CA LEU A 60 0.13 6.76 -1.21
C LEU A 60 1.41 6.47 -2.00
N VAL A 61 1.42 6.83 -3.29
CA VAL A 61 2.59 6.73 -4.15
C VAL A 61 3.22 8.11 -4.33
N LEU A 62 4.42 8.29 -3.79
CA LEU A 62 5.19 9.52 -4.00
C LEU A 62 5.90 9.43 -5.36
N GLY A 63 5.53 10.33 -6.27
CA GLY A 63 6.05 10.34 -7.64
C GLY A 63 5.30 9.42 -8.61
N GLY A 64 3.98 9.27 -8.47
CA GLY A 64 3.14 8.44 -9.34
C GLY A 64 3.08 8.87 -10.81
N ASN A 65 3.52 10.08 -11.15
CA ASN A 65 3.69 10.53 -12.54
C ASN A 65 4.97 10.02 -13.21
N GLY A 66 5.91 9.46 -12.43
CA GLY A 66 7.15 8.90 -12.94
C GLY A 66 6.97 7.49 -13.53
N PHE A 67 7.99 6.99 -14.22
CA PHE A 67 7.95 5.68 -14.86
C PHE A 67 7.60 4.56 -13.87
N VAL A 68 8.36 4.39 -12.80
CA VAL A 68 8.10 3.35 -11.80
C VAL A 68 6.80 3.61 -11.04
N GLY A 69 6.57 4.85 -10.61
CA GLY A 69 5.39 5.21 -9.81
C GLY A 69 4.07 5.00 -10.54
N SER A 70 4.02 5.24 -11.87
CA SER A 70 2.81 5.02 -12.66
C SER A 70 2.43 3.54 -12.74
N HIS A 71 3.43 2.65 -12.91
CA HIS A 71 3.20 1.21 -12.91
C HIS A 71 2.71 0.72 -11.55
N ILE A 72 3.25 1.27 -10.45
CA ILE A 72 2.80 0.95 -9.09
C ILE A 72 1.36 1.42 -8.87
N CYS A 73 1.01 2.65 -9.29
CA CYS A 73 -0.36 3.15 -9.16
C CYS A 73 -1.35 2.24 -9.91
N ARG A 74 -1.05 1.87 -11.15
CA ARG A 74 -1.88 0.97 -11.95
C ARG A 74 -2.07 -0.37 -11.29
N GLU A 75 -0.97 -1.04 -10.93
CA GLU A 75 -1.01 -2.36 -10.29
C GLU A 75 -1.78 -2.35 -8.97
N ALA A 76 -1.66 -1.27 -8.18
CA ALA A 76 -2.41 -1.13 -6.93
C ALA A 76 -3.92 -0.97 -7.17
N LEU A 77 -4.32 -0.21 -8.19
CA LEU A 77 -5.72 -0.08 -8.60
C LEU A 77 -6.28 -1.42 -9.08
N ASP A 78 -5.52 -2.16 -9.90
CA ASP A 78 -5.91 -3.49 -10.41
C ASP A 78 -6.10 -4.51 -9.27
N ARG A 79 -5.46 -4.28 -8.12
CA ARG A 79 -5.64 -5.06 -6.88
C ARG A 79 -6.77 -4.55 -5.98
N GLY A 80 -7.51 -3.54 -6.40
CA GLY A 80 -8.63 -2.99 -5.65
C GLY A 80 -8.25 -2.06 -4.49
N LEU A 81 -7.01 -1.56 -4.44
CA LEU A 81 -6.59 -0.61 -3.42
C LEU A 81 -7.09 0.81 -3.76
N THR A 82 -7.36 1.61 -2.75
CA THR A 82 -7.51 3.06 -2.92
C THR A 82 -6.13 3.67 -3.11
N VAL A 83 -5.89 4.30 -4.26
CA VAL A 83 -4.58 4.85 -4.61
C VAL A 83 -4.60 6.37 -4.62
N ALA A 84 -3.69 6.96 -3.84
CA ALA A 84 -3.37 8.39 -3.90
C ALA A 84 -1.94 8.57 -4.44
N SER A 85 -1.67 9.70 -5.07
CA SER A 85 -0.33 10.05 -5.51
C SER A 85 -0.01 11.51 -5.22
N LEU A 86 1.19 11.75 -4.69
CA LEU A 86 1.70 13.09 -4.47
C LEU A 86 2.70 13.46 -5.57
N SER A 87 2.47 14.60 -6.20
CA SER A 87 3.38 15.18 -7.18
C SER A 87 3.41 16.70 -7.08
N ARG A 88 4.43 17.32 -7.66
CA ARG A 88 4.56 18.79 -7.65
C ARG A 88 3.43 19.49 -8.44
N SER A 89 2.89 18.84 -9.46
CA SER A 89 1.80 19.38 -10.28
C SER A 89 0.41 19.14 -9.68
N GLY A 90 0.26 18.16 -8.79
CA GLY A 90 -1.03 17.79 -8.19
C GLY A 90 -2.04 17.20 -9.17
N ARG A 91 -1.59 16.79 -10.33
CA ARG A 91 -2.45 16.22 -11.38
C ARG A 91 -1.69 15.18 -12.18
N SER A 92 -2.42 14.25 -12.79
CA SER A 92 -1.82 13.29 -13.71
C SER A 92 -1.25 14.01 -14.93
N SER A 93 -0.05 13.63 -15.34
CA SER A 93 0.50 13.92 -16.67
C SER A 93 0.23 12.76 -17.64
N LEU A 94 -0.35 11.68 -17.16
CA LEU A 94 -0.65 10.46 -17.90
C LEU A 94 -2.02 10.59 -18.59
N ARG A 95 -2.13 10.05 -19.79
CA ARG A 95 -3.37 10.09 -20.59
C ARG A 95 -4.20 8.81 -20.46
N ASP A 96 -3.70 7.84 -19.72
CA ASP A 96 -4.35 6.55 -19.55
C ASP A 96 -5.59 6.68 -18.65
N SER A 97 -6.66 5.95 -18.98
CA SER A 97 -7.94 6.01 -18.27
C SER A 97 -7.85 5.61 -16.79
N TRP A 98 -6.95 4.70 -16.44
CA TRP A 98 -6.74 4.29 -15.05
C TRP A 98 -6.28 5.46 -14.16
N ALA A 99 -5.58 6.45 -14.71
CA ALA A 99 -5.09 7.60 -13.95
C ALA A 99 -6.22 8.48 -13.37
N ASN A 100 -7.45 8.37 -13.90
CA ASN A 100 -8.62 9.05 -13.37
C ASN A 100 -9.09 8.44 -12.03
N ASN A 101 -8.67 7.21 -11.72
CA ASN A 101 -9.02 6.52 -10.48
C ASN A 101 -8.00 6.78 -9.36
N VAL A 102 -6.94 7.55 -9.63
CA VAL A 102 -5.93 7.96 -8.64
C VAL A 102 -6.31 9.30 -8.03
N ILE A 103 -6.24 9.41 -6.71
CA ILE A 103 -6.42 10.67 -5.98
C ILE A 103 -5.10 11.46 -6.05
N TRP A 104 -5.08 12.54 -6.85
CA TRP A 104 -3.87 13.33 -7.07
C TRP A 104 -3.76 14.47 -6.06
N HIS A 105 -2.65 14.50 -5.32
CA HIS A 105 -2.30 15.57 -4.39
C HIS A 105 -1.14 16.41 -4.93
N GLN A 106 -1.22 17.71 -4.69
CA GLN A 106 -0.13 18.63 -5.00
C GLN A 106 0.74 18.83 -3.77
N GLY A 107 2.07 18.75 -3.93
CA GLY A 107 3.00 19.06 -2.87
C GLY A 107 4.45 18.90 -3.27
N ASN A 108 5.30 19.55 -2.48
CA ASN A 108 6.74 19.47 -2.63
C ASN A 108 7.35 18.99 -1.31
N LEU A 109 7.95 17.80 -1.32
CA LEU A 109 8.57 17.19 -0.14
C LEU A 109 9.73 17.99 0.46
N LEU A 110 10.24 19.00 -0.29
CA LEU A 110 11.29 19.90 0.17
C LEU A 110 10.77 21.20 0.80
N SER A 111 9.48 21.47 0.69
CA SER A 111 8.86 22.68 1.24
C SER A 111 8.00 22.37 2.46
N SER A 112 7.28 23.39 2.93
CA SER A 112 6.43 23.34 4.11
C SER A 112 5.43 22.17 4.14
N ASP A 113 4.83 21.97 5.27
CA ASP A 113 3.97 20.84 5.66
C ASP A 113 2.64 20.70 4.87
N SER A 114 2.38 21.58 3.90
CA SER A 114 1.14 21.61 3.11
C SER A 114 0.80 20.29 2.38
N TRP A 115 1.77 19.43 2.14
CA TRP A 115 1.57 18.14 1.51
C TRP A 115 1.26 17.00 2.51
N LYS A 116 1.43 17.24 3.82
CA LYS A 116 1.23 16.20 4.86
C LYS A 116 -0.22 15.72 4.96
N GLU A 117 -1.18 16.51 4.49
CA GLU A 117 -2.59 16.11 4.40
C GLU A 117 -2.80 14.90 3.45
N ALA A 118 -1.91 14.74 2.46
CA ALA A 118 -1.97 13.57 1.58
C ALA A 118 -1.74 12.24 2.32
N LEU A 119 -1.18 12.28 3.54
CA LEU A 119 -0.96 11.12 4.41
C LEU A 119 -2.20 10.73 5.23
N ASP A 120 -3.27 11.53 5.22
CA ASP A 120 -4.45 11.26 6.04
C ASP A 120 -5.18 9.99 5.56
N GLY A 121 -5.37 9.06 6.49
CA GLY A 121 -5.97 7.76 6.22
C GLY A 121 -5.10 6.79 5.40
N VAL A 122 -3.83 7.13 5.16
CA VAL A 122 -2.90 6.27 4.41
C VAL A 122 -2.42 5.12 5.30
N THR A 123 -2.49 3.90 4.76
CA THR A 123 -2.02 2.68 5.45
C THR A 123 -0.60 2.29 5.04
N ALA A 124 -0.20 2.65 3.82
CA ALA A 124 1.13 2.39 3.28
C ALA A 124 1.59 3.50 2.34
N VAL A 125 2.89 3.76 2.30
CA VAL A 125 3.54 4.70 1.37
C VAL A 125 4.58 3.96 0.54
N ILE A 126 4.63 4.25 -0.76
CA ILE A 126 5.73 3.84 -1.64
C ILE A 126 6.37 5.09 -2.23
N SER A 127 7.65 5.30 -1.97
CA SER A 127 8.38 6.42 -2.57
C SER A 127 9.18 5.99 -3.78
N CYS A 128 8.82 6.59 -4.93
CA CYS A 128 9.51 6.51 -6.22
C CYS A 128 10.20 7.83 -6.55
N VAL A 129 10.38 8.71 -5.56
CA VAL A 129 10.99 10.02 -5.76
C VAL A 129 12.50 9.90 -5.92
N GLY A 130 12.99 10.42 -7.03
CA GLY A 130 14.40 10.49 -7.35
C GLY A 130 14.64 11.40 -8.54
N GLY A 131 15.89 11.75 -8.77
CA GLY A 131 16.26 12.62 -9.90
C GLY A 131 17.74 12.72 -10.08
N PHE A 132 18.13 13.18 -11.27
CA PHE A 132 19.52 13.41 -11.68
C PHE A 132 19.75 14.90 -11.93
N GLY A 133 20.99 15.35 -11.73
CA GLY A 133 21.40 16.74 -11.91
C GLY A 133 22.74 17.03 -11.25
N SER A 134 22.93 18.24 -10.71
CA SER A 134 24.11 18.54 -9.91
C SER A 134 24.13 17.70 -8.61
N ASN A 135 25.30 17.44 -8.04
CA ASN A 135 25.43 16.66 -6.80
C ASN A 135 24.55 17.21 -5.67
N SER A 136 24.52 18.51 -5.48
CA SER A 136 23.66 19.16 -4.47
C SER A 136 22.17 18.94 -4.74
N TYR A 137 21.73 19.04 -5.99
CA TYR A 137 20.36 18.78 -6.38
C TYR A 137 20.00 17.30 -6.19
N MET A 138 20.88 16.38 -6.62
CA MET A 138 20.71 14.94 -6.46
C MET A 138 20.55 14.56 -4.99
N TYR A 139 21.39 15.10 -4.11
CA TYR A 139 21.27 14.86 -2.67
C TYR A 139 19.91 15.35 -2.12
N LYS A 140 19.49 16.56 -2.51
CA LYS A 140 18.18 17.10 -2.07
C LYS A 140 17.02 16.21 -2.49
N ILE A 141 16.98 15.78 -3.75
CA ILE A 141 15.83 15.01 -4.27
C ILE A 141 15.87 13.55 -3.81
N ASN A 142 17.04 12.91 -3.85
CA ASN A 142 17.14 11.50 -3.50
C ASN A 142 17.26 11.27 -1.98
N GLY A 143 17.79 12.24 -1.23
CA GLY A 143 17.95 12.19 0.22
C GLY A 143 16.89 13.01 0.94
N THR A 144 17.07 14.33 1.02
CA THR A 144 16.25 15.20 1.89
C THR A 144 14.75 15.06 1.64
N ALA A 145 14.30 15.01 0.39
CA ALA A 145 12.87 14.85 0.07
C ALA A 145 12.30 13.54 0.62
N ASN A 146 13.04 12.43 0.47
CA ASN A 146 12.61 11.13 0.97
C ASN A 146 12.68 11.05 2.51
N ILE A 147 13.70 11.64 3.13
CA ILE A 147 13.82 11.75 4.59
C ILE A 147 12.60 12.48 5.17
N ASN A 148 12.22 13.61 4.58
CA ASN A 148 11.02 14.35 4.99
C ASN A 148 9.75 13.51 4.86
N ALA A 149 9.63 12.76 3.76
CA ALA A 149 8.48 11.87 3.54
C ALA A 149 8.42 10.73 4.57
N ILE A 150 9.54 10.09 4.86
CA ILE A 150 9.66 9.01 5.84
C ILE A 150 9.28 9.50 7.24
N ARG A 151 9.80 10.67 7.64
CA ARG A 151 9.50 11.29 8.93
C ARG A 151 8.02 11.61 9.06
N ALA A 152 7.46 12.30 8.09
CA ALA A 152 6.07 12.67 8.10
C ALA A 152 5.12 11.46 8.11
N ALA A 153 5.44 10.40 7.34
CA ALA A 153 4.67 9.16 7.35
C ALA A 153 4.72 8.47 8.72
N SER A 154 5.89 8.40 9.34
CA SER A 154 6.06 7.86 10.70
C SER A 154 5.29 8.68 11.74
N GLU A 155 5.37 10.01 11.69
CA GLU A 155 4.65 10.93 12.58
C GLU A 155 3.12 10.80 12.46
N LYS A 156 2.62 10.55 11.24
CA LYS A 156 1.20 10.30 10.96
C LYS A 156 0.75 8.87 11.26
N GLY A 157 1.63 8.01 11.75
CA GLY A 157 1.32 6.64 12.12
C GLY A 157 1.10 5.70 10.94
N VAL A 158 1.62 6.04 9.74
CA VAL A 158 1.61 5.13 8.59
C VAL A 158 2.40 3.87 8.94
N LYS A 159 1.78 2.72 8.75
CA LYS A 159 2.35 1.44 9.24
C LYS A 159 3.47 0.89 8.35
N ARG A 160 3.44 1.18 7.06
CA ARG A 160 4.39 0.61 6.09
C ARG A 160 4.93 1.70 5.17
N PHE A 161 6.23 1.72 4.99
CA PHE A 161 6.90 2.62 4.06
C PHE A 161 7.89 1.83 3.21
N VAL A 162 7.73 1.90 1.89
CA VAL A 162 8.65 1.29 0.92
C VAL A 162 9.40 2.38 0.18
N TYR A 163 10.70 2.22 0.05
CA TYR A 163 11.56 3.15 -0.65
C TYR A 163 12.26 2.47 -1.83
N ILE A 164 12.14 3.05 -3.01
CA ILE A 164 12.86 2.59 -4.19
C ILE A 164 14.27 3.19 -4.17
N SER A 165 15.21 2.38 -3.74
CA SER A 165 16.60 2.78 -3.64
C SER A 165 17.40 2.46 -4.94
N ALA A 166 18.70 2.48 -4.87
CA ALA A 166 19.61 2.23 -5.99
C ALA A 166 20.59 1.11 -5.66
N ALA A 167 20.85 0.25 -6.65
CA ALA A 167 21.93 -0.72 -6.56
C ALA A 167 23.28 -0.01 -6.57
N ASP A 168 24.29 -0.66 -6.01
CA ASP A 168 25.67 -0.20 -6.04
C ASP A 168 26.32 -0.60 -7.37
N PHE A 169 26.80 0.39 -8.13
CA PHE A 169 27.44 0.19 -9.42
C PHE A 169 28.95 0.57 -9.39
N GLY A 170 29.58 0.56 -8.24
CA GLY A 170 31.02 0.78 -8.11
C GLY A 170 31.49 2.17 -8.61
N VAL A 171 32.17 2.23 -9.75
CA VAL A 171 32.73 3.50 -10.29
C VAL A 171 31.67 4.57 -10.55
N ALA A 172 30.44 4.18 -10.92
CA ALA A 172 29.36 5.13 -11.13
C ALA A 172 28.95 5.88 -9.85
N ASN A 173 29.20 5.30 -8.67
CA ASN A 173 28.93 5.95 -7.39
C ASN A 173 29.76 7.22 -7.21
N TYR A 174 30.99 7.23 -7.73
CA TYR A 174 31.87 8.40 -7.65
C TYR A 174 31.37 9.54 -8.53
N LEU A 175 30.88 9.23 -9.73
CA LEU A 175 30.35 10.24 -10.66
C LEU A 175 29.00 10.81 -10.21
N LEU A 176 28.21 10.03 -9.48
CA LEU A 176 26.87 10.37 -9.00
C LEU A 176 26.82 10.44 -7.48
N GLN A 177 27.85 11.03 -6.87
CA GLN A 177 28.02 11.06 -5.42
C GLN A 177 26.75 11.53 -4.69
N GLY A 178 26.21 12.70 -5.05
CA GLY A 178 25.02 13.24 -4.40
C GLY A 178 23.77 12.36 -4.56
N TYR A 179 23.67 11.58 -5.64
CA TYR A 179 22.61 10.62 -5.85
C TYR A 179 22.70 9.46 -4.83
N TYR A 180 23.85 8.82 -4.76
CA TYR A 180 24.05 7.67 -3.89
C TYR A 180 24.05 8.04 -2.41
N GLU A 181 24.72 9.13 -2.03
CA GLU A 181 24.71 9.63 -0.66
C GLU A 181 23.28 9.97 -0.21
N GLY A 182 22.50 10.64 -1.07
CA GLY A 182 21.10 10.93 -0.78
C GLY A 182 20.30 9.66 -0.59
N LYS A 183 20.45 8.66 -1.46
CA LYS A 183 19.78 7.37 -1.35
C LYS A 183 20.14 6.66 -0.04
N ARG A 184 21.41 6.59 0.33
CA ARG A 184 21.86 5.96 1.59
C ARG A 184 21.36 6.71 2.83
N ALA A 185 21.31 8.03 2.79
CA ALA A 185 20.74 8.81 3.89
C ALA A 185 19.26 8.52 4.11
N ALA A 186 18.48 8.38 3.02
CA ALA A 186 17.08 8.00 3.10
C ALA A 186 16.87 6.56 3.61
N GLU A 187 17.72 5.61 3.18
CA GLU A 187 17.70 4.24 3.73
C GLU A 187 17.95 4.21 5.24
N THR A 188 18.93 4.99 5.70
CA THR A 188 19.25 5.08 7.13
C THR A 188 18.07 5.64 7.93
N GLU A 189 17.42 6.71 7.44
CA GLU A 189 16.23 7.25 8.09
C GLU A 189 15.08 6.25 8.11
N LEU A 190 14.87 5.51 7.00
CA LEU A 190 13.83 4.48 6.92
C LEU A 190 14.04 3.39 7.97
N LEU A 191 15.24 2.83 8.06
CA LEU A 191 15.57 1.80 9.05
C LEU A 191 15.42 2.31 10.50
N THR A 192 15.67 3.59 10.73
CA THR A 192 15.50 4.21 12.06
C THR A 192 14.03 4.33 12.43
N ARG A 193 13.16 4.72 11.49
CA ARG A 193 11.73 4.95 11.75
C ARG A 193 10.88 3.69 11.66
N TYR A 194 11.32 2.72 10.87
CA TYR A 194 10.62 1.46 10.61
C TYR A 194 11.54 0.25 10.88
N PRO A 195 11.96 0.02 12.15
CA PRO A 195 12.99 -0.99 12.47
C PRO A 195 12.55 -2.44 12.22
N TYR A 196 11.26 -2.69 12.12
CA TYR A 196 10.71 -4.05 11.89
C TYR A 196 10.27 -4.30 10.43
N GLY A 197 10.74 -3.49 9.54
CA GLY A 197 10.45 -3.58 8.11
C GLY A 197 9.49 -2.48 7.64
N GLY A 198 10.05 -1.59 6.90
CA GLY A 198 9.31 -0.55 6.18
C GLY A 198 9.01 -0.99 4.76
#